data_e4f830c94fa9b811dbd2bd502d1d8516
#
_entry.id   e4f830c94fa9b811dbd2bd502d1d8516
#
_cell.length_a   1.000
_cell.length_b   1.000
_cell.length_c   1.000
_cell.angle_alpha   90.00
_cell.angle_beta   90.00
_cell.angle_gamma   90.00
#
_symmetry.space_group_name_H-M   'P 1'
#
loop_
_entity.id
_entity.type
_entity.pdbx_description
1 polymer ?
#
loop_
_entity_poly.entity_id
_entity_poly.type
_entity_poly.pdbx_seq_one_letter_code
_entity_poly.pdbx_strand_id
1 'polypeptide(L)'
;MLVAPADFRTMKAFNANVAMVSYGDDNCINISDEVSEFFNQLTIADGYEQIGMVYTDELKSGEMVPYRTLSEITYLKRAFKWDEEEHQYLAPLDLGVVLEMINWVRGDFDLEERTIENMETSAFELSLHGREVFEHWIGKYKQVTRTFEKRPLFLTYDEYRYVEAIKYGRLTSAIN
;
A
#
# COMPACT_ATOMS: atom_id res chain seq x y z
N MET A 1 14.60 10.62 28.09
CA MET A 1 15.04 10.13 26.75
C MET A 1 16.17 9.12 26.96
N LEU A 2 15.95 7.87 26.56
CA LEU A 2 17.00 6.84 26.58
C LEU A 2 18.02 7.20 25.48
N VAL A 3 19.27 7.36 25.90
CA VAL A 3 20.35 7.71 24.96
C VAL A 3 20.93 6.42 24.39
N ALA A 4 20.94 6.29 23.07
CA ALA A 4 21.52 5.12 22.41
C ALA A 4 22.96 4.85 22.91
N PRO A 5 23.33 3.59 23.16
CA PRO A 5 24.71 3.20 23.43
C PRO A 5 25.67 3.69 22.34
N ALA A 6 26.95 3.93 22.68
CA ALA A 6 27.92 4.53 21.77
C ALA A 6 28.06 3.74 20.45
N ASP A 7 28.02 2.40 20.52
CA ASP A 7 28.15 1.50 19.38
C ASP A 7 27.01 1.65 18.36
N PHE A 8 25.85 2.12 18.81
CA PHE A 8 24.66 2.36 17.96
C PHE A 8 24.59 3.79 17.41
N ARG A 9 25.50 4.70 17.76
CA ARG A 9 25.53 6.09 17.25
C ARG A 9 26.36 6.25 15.98
N THR A 10 26.36 5.24 15.12
CA THR A 10 27.13 5.26 13.88
C THR A 10 26.23 4.99 12.68
N MET A 11 26.58 5.52 11.51
CA MET A 11 25.88 5.21 10.25
C MET A 11 25.90 3.71 9.91
N LYS A 12 26.96 3.01 10.33
CA LYS A 12 27.03 1.55 10.13
C LYS A 12 25.97 0.84 10.95
N ALA A 13 25.77 1.21 12.21
CA ALA A 13 24.73 0.65 13.06
C ALA A 13 23.32 1.04 12.55
N PHE A 14 23.13 2.29 12.11
CA PHE A 14 21.89 2.70 11.47
C PHE A 14 21.56 1.81 10.27
N ASN A 15 22.46 1.67 9.34
CA ASN A 15 22.24 0.86 8.12
C ASN A 15 22.03 -0.64 8.41
N ALA A 16 22.53 -1.14 9.55
CA ALA A 16 22.35 -2.53 9.95
C ALA A 16 20.98 -2.78 10.60
N ASN A 17 20.39 -1.74 11.23
CA ASN A 17 19.20 -1.87 12.08
C ASN A 17 17.97 -1.17 11.55
N VAL A 18 18.08 -0.35 10.50
CA VAL A 18 16.98 0.46 9.96
C VAL A 18 16.88 0.29 8.47
N ALA A 19 15.69 -0.10 8.02
CA ALA A 19 15.30 -0.08 6.61
C ALA A 19 14.21 0.98 6.43
N MET A 20 14.39 1.90 5.48
CA MET A 20 13.46 3.00 5.26
C MET A 20 13.11 3.13 3.79
N VAL A 21 11.84 3.40 3.54
CA VAL A 21 11.34 3.88 2.25
C VAL A 21 10.65 5.22 2.44
N SER A 22 10.86 6.15 1.53
CA SER A 22 10.23 7.48 1.58
C SER A 22 9.71 7.90 0.21
N TYR A 23 8.61 8.64 0.21
CA TYR A 23 8.05 9.31 -0.95
C TYR A 23 7.55 10.70 -0.54
N GLY A 24 8.32 11.73 -0.87
CA GLY A 24 8.08 13.06 -0.35
C GLY A 24 8.26 13.12 1.16
N ASP A 25 7.22 13.54 1.86
CA ASP A 25 7.12 13.59 3.32
C ASP A 25 6.64 12.26 3.94
N ASP A 26 6.00 11.40 3.16
CA ASP A 26 5.59 10.08 3.61
C ASP A 26 6.80 9.15 3.75
N ASN A 27 6.90 8.46 4.88
CA ASN A 27 7.93 7.47 5.12
C ASN A 27 7.39 6.23 5.85
N CYS A 28 8.02 5.10 5.59
CA CYS A 28 7.81 3.87 6.34
C CYS A 28 9.19 3.36 6.80
N ILE A 29 9.36 3.17 8.11
CA ILE A 29 10.63 2.84 8.73
C ILE A 29 10.48 1.51 9.46
N ASN A 30 11.24 0.52 9.05
CA ASN A 30 11.37 -0.75 9.75
C ASN A 30 12.63 -0.72 10.62
N ILE A 31 12.49 -1.09 11.89
CA ILE A 31 13.50 -0.96 12.91
C ILE A 31 13.71 -2.34 13.55
N SER A 32 14.97 -2.75 13.74
CA SER A 32 15.27 -4.00 14.44
C SER A 32 14.95 -3.89 15.93
N ASP A 33 14.62 -5.02 16.55
CA ASP A 33 14.35 -5.10 17.99
C ASP A 33 15.54 -4.63 18.85
N GLU A 34 16.77 -4.80 18.35
CA GLU A 34 18.00 -4.40 19.06
C GLU A 34 18.07 -2.91 19.37
N VAL A 35 17.43 -2.06 18.56
CA VAL A 35 17.50 -0.61 18.69
C VAL A 35 16.15 0.02 19.03
N SER A 36 15.07 -0.75 19.08
CA SER A 36 13.71 -0.26 19.25
C SER A 36 13.47 0.53 20.55
N GLU A 37 14.20 0.26 21.61
CA GLU A 37 14.08 1.00 22.88
C GLU A 37 14.51 2.47 22.76
N PHE A 38 15.51 2.76 21.94
CA PHE A 38 16.09 4.12 21.82
C PHE A 38 15.94 4.74 20.44
N PHE A 39 15.49 3.97 19.45
CA PHE A 39 15.14 4.48 18.12
C PHE A 39 13.76 3.95 17.72
N ASN A 40 12.76 4.80 17.84
CA ASN A 40 11.35 4.48 17.60
C ASN A 40 10.58 5.75 17.25
N GLN A 41 9.28 5.64 16.96
CA GLN A 41 8.47 6.78 16.53
C GLN A 41 8.50 7.95 17.53
N LEU A 42 8.50 7.69 18.83
CA LEU A 42 8.53 8.74 19.86
C LEU A 42 9.88 9.48 19.87
N THR A 43 10.98 8.74 19.82
CA THR A 43 12.33 9.34 19.83
C THR A 43 12.65 10.04 18.51
N ILE A 44 12.08 9.59 17.38
CA ILE A 44 12.16 10.27 16.10
C ILE A 44 11.39 11.59 16.16
N ALA A 45 10.16 11.59 16.70
CA ALA A 45 9.37 12.81 16.88
C ALA A 45 10.09 13.84 17.76
N ASP A 46 10.66 13.42 18.90
CA ASP A 46 11.48 14.27 19.77
C ASP A 46 12.70 14.86 19.02
N GLY A 47 13.33 14.07 18.17
CA GLY A 47 14.45 14.52 17.33
C GLY A 47 14.04 15.60 16.33
N TYR A 48 12.90 15.45 15.67
CA TYR A 48 12.34 16.44 14.76
C TYR A 48 11.95 17.73 15.48
N GLU A 49 11.36 17.65 16.68
CA GLU A 49 11.02 18.81 17.49
C GLU A 49 12.25 19.66 17.83
N GLN A 50 13.39 19.02 18.15
CA GLN A 50 14.66 19.71 18.47
C GLN A 50 15.19 20.57 17.31
N ILE A 51 14.81 20.26 16.07
CA ILE A 51 15.19 21.05 14.88
C ILE A 51 14.03 21.92 14.37
N GLY A 52 12.96 22.06 15.17
CA GLY A 52 11.80 22.90 14.85
C GLY A 52 10.85 22.31 13.83
N MET A 53 10.88 21.00 13.60
CA MET A 53 9.96 20.29 12.70
C MET A 53 8.93 19.50 13.50
N VAL A 54 7.72 19.38 12.95
CA VAL A 54 6.64 18.57 13.54
C VAL A 54 6.59 17.24 12.81
N TYR A 55 6.76 16.16 13.56
CA TYR A 55 6.55 14.81 13.07
C TYR A 55 5.14 14.33 13.43
N THR A 56 4.42 13.76 12.47
CA THR A 56 3.07 13.21 12.69
C THR A 56 3.01 11.79 12.16
N ASP A 57 2.18 10.97 12.81
CA ASP A 57 1.82 9.67 12.28
C ASP A 57 0.81 9.79 11.11
N GLU A 58 0.56 8.68 10.43
CA GLU A 58 -0.37 8.62 9.28
C GLU A 58 -1.82 8.94 9.65
N LEU A 59 -2.21 8.70 10.90
CA LEU A 59 -3.57 8.96 11.41
C LEU A 59 -3.77 10.42 11.83
N LYS A 60 -2.67 11.15 12.08
CA LYS A 60 -2.68 12.52 12.63
C LYS A 60 -3.54 12.65 13.89
N SER A 61 -3.62 11.56 14.66
CA SER A 61 -4.45 11.47 15.88
C SER A 61 -3.86 12.25 17.05
N GLY A 62 -2.57 12.55 17.00
CA GLY A 62 -1.80 13.11 18.13
C GLY A 62 -1.40 12.07 19.16
N GLU A 63 -1.83 10.84 19.03
CA GLU A 63 -1.47 9.73 19.91
C GLU A 63 -0.41 8.87 19.24
N MET A 64 0.87 9.22 19.46
CA MET A 64 1.97 8.42 18.95
C MET A 64 2.27 7.24 19.87
N VAL A 65 2.60 6.11 19.26
CA VAL A 65 3.08 4.91 19.93
C VAL A 65 4.51 4.62 19.48
N PRO A 66 5.32 3.89 20.28
CA PRO A 66 6.72 3.64 19.91
C PRO A 66 6.86 2.96 18.54
N TYR A 67 6.02 1.98 18.24
CA TYR A 67 6.01 1.23 16.98
C TYR A 67 4.63 0.60 16.73
N ARG A 68 4.40 0.23 15.48
CA ARG A 68 3.24 -0.55 15.03
C ARG A 68 3.73 -1.71 14.18
N THR A 69 2.94 -2.75 14.12
CA THR A 69 3.18 -3.87 13.20
C THR A 69 2.81 -3.48 11.76
N LEU A 70 3.31 -4.23 10.79
CA LEU A 70 3.04 -3.95 9.37
C LEU A 70 1.53 -3.93 9.05
N SER A 71 0.74 -4.76 9.72
CA SER A 71 -0.71 -4.82 9.53
C SER A 71 -1.49 -3.64 10.15
N GLU A 72 -0.85 -2.84 11.00
CA GLU A 72 -1.45 -1.68 11.68
C GLU A 72 -1.12 -0.34 11.01
N ILE A 73 -0.26 -0.34 10.00
CA ILE A 73 0.14 0.87 9.30
C ILE A 73 -0.42 0.95 7.89
N THR A 74 -0.46 2.16 7.36
CA THR A 74 -0.69 2.42 5.94
C THR A 74 0.49 3.21 5.37
N TYR A 75 0.78 2.99 4.08
CA TYR A 75 1.76 3.77 3.35
C TYR A 75 1.22 4.10 1.96
N LEU A 76 1.22 5.37 1.60
CA LEU A 76 0.63 5.87 0.33
C LEU A 76 -0.83 5.40 0.15
N LYS A 77 -1.61 5.45 1.23
CA LYS A 77 -3.02 4.98 1.32
C LYS A 77 -3.22 3.48 1.06
N ARG A 78 -2.16 2.69 1.12
CA ARG A 78 -2.22 1.23 1.01
C ARG A 78 -2.02 0.60 2.37
N ALA A 79 -2.92 -0.30 2.74
CA ALA A 79 -2.75 -1.17 3.89
C ALA A 79 -1.81 -2.33 3.54
N PHE A 80 -1.34 -3.04 4.56
CA PHE A 80 -0.57 -4.27 4.38
C PHE A 80 -1.37 -5.45 4.90
N LYS A 81 -1.78 -6.34 4.02
CA LYS A 81 -2.61 -7.51 4.34
C LYS A 81 -1.84 -8.79 4.03
N TRP A 82 -1.71 -9.67 5.01
CA TRP A 82 -1.13 -10.98 4.78
C TRP A 82 -2.06 -11.84 3.92
N ASP A 83 -1.51 -12.44 2.88
CA ASP A 83 -2.19 -13.38 2.01
C ASP A 83 -1.70 -14.80 2.32
N GLU A 84 -2.62 -15.66 2.78
CA GLU A 84 -2.29 -17.03 3.20
C GLU A 84 -2.02 -17.95 2.00
N GLU A 85 -2.62 -17.69 0.85
CA GLU A 85 -2.43 -18.53 -0.34
C GLU A 85 -1.05 -18.28 -0.96
N GLU A 86 -0.62 -17.03 -1.00
CA GLU A 86 0.66 -16.63 -1.62
C GLU A 86 1.80 -16.47 -0.61
N HIS A 87 1.53 -16.61 0.69
CA HIS A 87 2.49 -16.43 1.79
C HIS A 87 3.27 -15.11 1.72
N GLN A 88 2.54 -13.99 1.49
CA GLN A 88 3.14 -12.66 1.35
C GLN A 88 2.18 -11.56 1.78
N TYR A 89 2.74 -10.37 2.00
CA TYR A 89 1.92 -9.18 2.17
C TYR A 89 1.49 -8.60 0.83
N LEU A 90 0.18 -8.33 0.73
CA LEU A 90 -0.42 -7.52 -0.33
C LEU A 90 -0.58 -6.09 0.17
N ALA A 91 -0.64 -5.15 -0.76
CA ALA A 91 -0.79 -3.74 -0.45
C ALA A 91 -2.07 -3.14 -1.10
N PRO A 92 -3.28 -3.58 -0.69
CA PRO A 92 -4.52 -3.06 -1.23
C PRO A 92 -4.74 -1.60 -0.83
N LEU A 93 -5.34 -0.82 -1.74
CA LEU A 93 -5.97 0.44 -1.41
C LEU A 93 -7.23 0.19 -0.56
N ASP A 94 -7.72 1.21 0.15
CA ASP A 94 -9.03 1.12 0.81
C ASP A 94 -10.13 0.74 -0.21
N LEU A 95 -10.99 -0.20 0.17
CA LEU A 95 -12.03 -0.74 -0.72
C LEU A 95 -12.99 0.36 -1.20
N GLY A 96 -13.33 1.32 -0.34
CA GLY A 96 -14.17 2.46 -0.71
C GLY A 96 -13.52 3.29 -1.82
N VAL A 97 -12.22 3.57 -1.69
CA VAL A 97 -11.43 4.28 -2.71
C VAL A 97 -11.42 3.52 -4.04
N VAL A 98 -11.22 2.21 -3.99
CA VAL A 98 -11.23 1.35 -5.20
C VAL A 98 -12.59 1.40 -5.91
N LEU A 99 -13.68 1.36 -5.15
CA LEU A 99 -15.03 1.39 -5.70
C LEU A 99 -15.42 2.79 -6.20
N GLU A 100 -14.86 3.84 -5.62
CA GLU A 100 -15.10 5.21 -6.08
C GLU A 100 -14.34 5.55 -7.37
N MET A 101 -13.28 4.84 -7.73
CA MET A 101 -12.49 5.12 -8.94
C MET A 101 -13.35 5.22 -10.20
N ILE A 102 -14.39 4.40 -10.31
CA ILE A 102 -15.27 4.36 -11.48
C ILE A 102 -16.14 5.62 -11.65
N ASN A 103 -16.29 6.41 -10.59
CA ASN A 103 -17.10 7.62 -10.57
C ASN A 103 -16.33 8.89 -10.97
N TRP A 104 -15.00 8.80 -11.09
CA TRP A 104 -14.14 9.94 -11.33
C TRP A 104 -13.65 9.99 -12.78
N VAL A 105 -14.40 10.69 -13.62
CA VAL A 105 -14.01 10.98 -15.00
C VAL A 105 -13.70 12.46 -15.14
N ARG A 106 -12.49 12.81 -15.60
CA ARG A 106 -12.03 14.18 -15.81
C ARG A 106 -11.72 14.43 -17.29
N GLY A 107 -12.13 15.60 -17.80
CA GLY A 107 -11.78 16.10 -19.13
C GLY A 107 -12.82 15.83 -20.20
N ASP A 108 -12.55 16.30 -21.42
CA ASP A 108 -13.41 16.21 -22.60
C ASP A 108 -13.13 14.91 -23.38
N PHE A 109 -13.20 13.77 -22.70
CA PHE A 109 -12.98 12.46 -23.30
C PHE A 109 -14.29 11.70 -23.47
N ASP A 110 -14.25 10.60 -24.24
CA ASP A 110 -15.34 9.63 -24.29
C ASP A 110 -15.56 9.07 -22.86
N LEU A 111 -16.71 9.42 -22.28
CA LEU A 111 -17.05 9.05 -20.90
C LEU A 111 -17.14 7.54 -20.73
N GLU A 112 -17.61 6.79 -21.74
CA GLU A 112 -17.70 5.34 -21.68
C GLU A 112 -16.30 4.72 -21.65
N GLU A 113 -15.41 5.17 -22.52
CA GLU A 113 -14.04 4.66 -22.59
C GLU A 113 -13.29 4.90 -21.28
N ARG A 114 -13.42 6.10 -20.70
CA ARG A 114 -12.80 6.41 -19.40
C ARG A 114 -13.40 5.61 -18.25
N THR A 115 -14.70 5.38 -18.28
CA THR A 115 -15.36 4.53 -17.27
C THR A 115 -14.85 3.10 -17.37
N ILE A 116 -14.65 2.58 -18.58
CA ILE A 116 -14.08 1.25 -18.82
C ILE A 116 -12.65 1.17 -18.25
N GLU A 117 -11.77 2.13 -18.58
CA GLU A 117 -10.40 2.16 -18.06
C GLU A 117 -10.37 2.20 -16.53
N ASN A 118 -11.25 3.00 -15.90
CA ASN A 118 -11.37 3.06 -14.46
C ASN A 118 -11.88 1.74 -13.86
N MET A 119 -12.84 1.08 -14.52
CA MET A 119 -13.34 -0.24 -14.09
C MET A 119 -12.25 -1.32 -14.20
N GLU A 120 -11.45 -1.31 -15.25
CA GLU A 120 -10.33 -2.24 -15.42
C GLU A 120 -9.24 -2.02 -14.35
N THR A 121 -8.93 -0.75 -14.05
CA THR A 121 -8.02 -0.39 -12.96
C THR A 121 -8.57 -0.83 -11.61
N SER A 122 -9.85 -0.54 -11.35
CA SER A 122 -10.53 -0.97 -10.12
C SER A 122 -10.58 -2.50 -10.01
N ALA A 123 -10.79 -3.22 -11.11
CA ALA A 123 -10.78 -4.68 -11.12
C ALA A 123 -9.43 -5.27 -10.70
N PHE A 124 -8.32 -4.67 -11.15
CA PHE A 124 -6.99 -5.04 -10.70
C PHE A 124 -6.84 -4.83 -9.18
N GLU A 125 -7.21 -3.66 -8.66
CA GLU A 125 -7.15 -3.35 -7.23
C GLU A 125 -8.07 -4.27 -6.40
N LEU A 126 -9.27 -4.59 -6.89
CA LEU A 126 -10.19 -5.53 -6.24
C LEU A 126 -9.57 -6.92 -6.04
N SER A 127 -8.69 -7.36 -6.94
CA SER A 127 -8.01 -8.65 -6.80
C SER A 127 -7.11 -8.74 -5.56
N LEU A 128 -6.68 -7.58 -5.01
CA LEU A 128 -5.88 -7.51 -3.79
C LEU A 128 -6.72 -7.66 -2.51
N HIS A 129 -8.06 -7.64 -2.62
CA HIS A 129 -8.99 -7.80 -1.50
C HIS A 129 -9.47 -9.22 -1.26
N GLY A 130 -9.02 -10.16 -2.07
CA GLY A 130 -9.40 -11.57 -2.02
C GLY A 130 -10.51 -11.95 -3.01
N ARG A 131 -10.59 -13.24 -3.30
CA ARG A 131 -11.43 -13.80 -4.36
C ARG A 131 -12.91 -13.44 -4.20
N GLU A 132 -13.46 -13.58 -3.00
CA GLU A 132 -14.89 -13.33 -2.75
C GLU A 132 -15.29 -11.89 -3.05
N VAL A 133 -14.49 -10.92 -2.57
CA VAL A 133 -14.72 -9.49 -2.83
C VAL A 133 -14.58 -9.19 -4.32
N PHE A 134 -13.55 -9.72 -4.95
CA PHE A 134 -13.32 -9.57 -6.37
C PHE A 134 -14.51 -10.09 -7.21
N GLU A 135 -14.89 -11.34 -7.04
CA GLU A 135 -15.97 -11.97 -7.83
C GLU A 135 -17.30 -11.24 -7.66
N HIS A 136 -17.61 -10.82 -6.43
CA HIS A 136 -18.81 -10.05 -6.15
C HIS A 136 -18.88 -8.75 -6.97
N TRP A 137 -17.81 -7.96 -6.94
CA TRP A 137 -17.81 -6.66 -7.61
C TRP A 137 -17.65 -6.76 -9.13
N ILE A 138 -16.83 -7.69 -9.62
CA ILE A 138 -16.72 -7.95 -11.06
C ILE A 138 -18.06 -8.43 -11.63
N GLY A 139 -18.83 -9.21 -10.86
CA GLY A 139 -20.19 -9.58 -11.24
C GLY A 139 -21.08 -8.35 -11.47
N LYS A 140 -21.02 -7.37 -10.57
CA LYS A 140 -21.74 -6.09 -10.74
C LYS A 140 -21.24 -5.27 -11.92
N TYR A 141 -19.93 -5.15 -12.10
CA TYR A 141 -19.33 -4.44 -13.22
C TYR A 141 -19.78 -5.03 -14.57
N LYS A 142 -19.71 -6.35 -14.71
CA LYS A 142 -20.21 -7.06 -15.90
C LYS A 142 -21.70 -6.84 -16.15
N GLN A 143 -22.50 -6.67 -15.09
CA GLN A 143 -23.92 -6.39 -15.23
C GLN A 143 -24.18 -4.97 -15.77
N VAL A 144 -23.50 -3.96 -15.20
CA VAL A 144 -23.64 -2.55 -15.62
C VAL A 144 -23.15 -2.33 -17.05
N THR A 145 -22.03 -2.94 -17.40
CA THR A 145 -21.40 -2.76 -18.73
C THR A 145 -22.10 -3.50 -19.86
N ARG A 146 -23.21 -4.21 -19.59
CA ARG A 146 -24.01 -4.86 -20.65
C ARG A 146 -24.61 -3.88 -21.67
N THR A 147 -24.84 -2.64 -21.24
CA THR A 147 -25.41 -1.57 -22.07
C THR A 147 -24.36 -0.73 -22.77
N PHE A 148 -23.09 -0.92 -22.50
CA PHE A 148 -21.99 -0.16 -23.08
C PHE A 148 -21.75 -0.61 -24.54
N GLU A 149 -21.36 0.32 -25.38
CA GLU A 149 -20.96 0.02 -26.77
C GLU A 149 -19.66 -0.78 -26.80
N LYS A 150 -18.69 -0.37 -25.98
CA LYS A 150 -17.43 -1.09 -25.78
C LYS A 150 -17.54 -2.00 -24.55
N ARG A 151 -16.80 -3.09 -24.54
CA ARG A 151 -16.77 -4.02 -23.41
C ARG A 151 -15.45 -3.91 -22.66
N PRO A 152 -15.45 -3.74 -21.33
CA PRO A 152 -14.24 -3.83 -20.55
C PRO A 152 -13.67 -5.25 -20.58
N LEU A 153 -12.36 -5.35 -20.55
CA LEU A 153 -11.65 -6.62 -20.43
C LEU A 153 -11.42 -6.92 -18.94
N PHE A 154 -12.24 -7.78 -18.36
CA PHE A 154 -12.02 -8.28 -17.01
C PHE A 154 -11.37 -9.66 -17.07
N LEU A 155 -10.16 -9.73 -16.56
CA LEU A 155 -9.47 -10.99 -16.32
C LEU A 155 -10.12 -11.76 -15.16
N THR A 156 -9.80 -13.02 -15.00
CA THR A 156 -10.16 -13.80 -13.82
C THR A 156 -9.33 -13.35 -12.60
N TYR A 157 -9.76 -13.74 -11.41
CA TYR A 157 -9.00 -13.47 -10.19
C TYR A 157 -7.56 -13.97 -10.29
N ASP A 158 -7.38 -15.20 -10.71
CA ASP A 158 -6.06 -15.84 -10.80
C ASP A 158 -5.17 -15.18 -11.85
N GLU A 159 -5.73 -14.72 -12.98
CA GLU A 159 -4.99 -13.96 -13.99
C GLU A 159 -4.52 -12.61 -13.46
N TYR A 160 -5.36 -11.87 -12.72
CA TYR A 160 -4.93 -10.62 -12.09
C TYR A 160 -3.84 -10.86 -11.06
N ARG A 161 -3.95 -11.90 -10.24
CA ARG A 161 -2.92 -12.27 -9.26
C ARG A 161 -1.60 -12.65 -9.93
N TYR A 162 -1.66 -13.37 -11.05
CA TYR A 162 -0.50 -13.70 -11.85
C TYR A 162 0.18 -12.45 -12.46
N VAL A 163 -0.61 -11.54 -13.04
CA VAL A 163 -0.11 -10.27 -13.60
C VAL A 163 0.55 -9.43 -12.50
N GLU A 164 -0.04 -9.36 -11.33
CA GLU A 164 0.50 -8.66 -10.17
C GLU A 164 1.84 -9.27 -9.73
N ALA A 165 1.92 -10.58 -9.63
CA ALA A 165 3.14 -11.27 -9.25
C ALA A 165 4.29 -11.03 -10.26
N ILE A 166 4.01 -10.98 -11.56
CA ILE A 166 4.98 -10.61 -12.59
C ILE A 166 5.39 -9.14 -12.45
N LYS A 167 4.43 -8.23 -12.33
CA LYS A 167 4.68 -6.79 -12.25
C LYS A 167 5.63 -6.43 -11.11
N TYR A 168 5.54 -7.14 -9.99
CA TYR A 168 6.39 -6.91 -8.83
C TYR A 168 7.59 -7.87 -8.73
N GLY A 169 7.91 -8.59 -9.80
CA GLY A 169 9.10 -9.43 -9.90
C GLY A 169 9.10 -10.68 -9.01
N ARG A 170 7.92 -11.08 -8.52
CA ARG A 170 7.75 -12.24 -7.65
C ARG A 170 7.74 -13.56 -8.42
N LEU A 171 7.34 -13.52 -9.67
CA LEU A 171 7.56 -14.58 -10.64
C LEU A 171 8.59 -14.06 -11.66
N THR A 172 9.77 -14.64 -11.65
CA THR A 172 10.68 -14.47 -12.80
C THR A 172 9.94 -15.04 -14.02
N SER A 173 9.79 -14.21 -15.06
CA SER A 173 9.25 -14.67 -16.32
C SER A 173 10.07 -15.88 -16.77
N ALA A 174 9.50 -17.06 -16.62
CA ALA A 174 9.97 -18.26 -17.29
C ALA A 174 9.65 -18.15 -18.79
N ILE A 175 10.20 -17.11 -19.43
CA ILE A 175 10.22 -16.92 -20.88
C ILE A 175 11.69 -16.75 -21.22
N ASN A 176 12.35 -17.86 -21.35
CA ASN A 176 13.53 -18.03 -22.21
C ASN A 176 13.09 -18.71 -23.49
#